data_0fcf8347ebafac64529451d29b5768cb
#
_entry.id   0fcf8347ebafac64529451d29b5768cb
#
_cell.length_a   1.000
_cell.length_b   1.000
_cell.length_c   1.000
_cell.angle_alpha   90.00
_cell.angle_beta   90.00
_cell.angle_gamma   90.00
#
_symmetry.space_group_name_H-M   'P 1'
#
loop_
_entity.id
_entity.type
_entity.pdbx_description
1 polymer ?
#
loop_
_entity_poly.entity_id
_entity_poly.type
_entity_poly.pdbx_seq_one_letter_code
_entity_poly.pdbx_strand_id
1 'polypeptide(L)'
;MLETGRVSKRFLTIALGSLVVGAMSGASRDLRAQSPGPAALSGVVSSQQEGNMEGVVVNARRDGANFTVSVVSDAQGKYSFPRTHLEPGKYGLTIRAVGYDLSGPGSVEITAAKTASADLKLDKTNNLAAQLSSLEWAMSISGTPEQKDKLIYQTVSCAYCHTLERVMRSKHTADEFVALITRMQTYYTDGSAVSTDQRGRGQKGMPDQVAAAEQNPIWGREPLGVPKKELAEYLATVNLSGGRTTWPFELKTLPRPKGNATRVIITQYDMPRADTVSHDLDPDSTGTLWYTDESRMFFGKMDPKTGAFTEYSLPSVPPGDLPGARDIQVDRDDNIWFPRRIAGAGIVLTRFNPKTEEVSTIEGVGTQFMALGPEGKIWAGWTRVDPKTMKVEATYGWEKSPNIPPGPHRQYVDLTVVNSKGNPYAPDIGGSYIIGIDAMTGQAKFWQVPTPRSSPRRGRMDAQDRFWFAEYTGDKIGMFDTRTEKFQEWPMLRKYTTPYAVSAPDRNGYVYATSNMSERLIRLDPKTGAIVEYQIPTEFDSKKIAYDPTTSRLTLWMVNTRTARMMKVEPLD
;
A
#
# COMPACT_ATOMS: atom_id res chain seq x y z
N MET A 1 -81.51 8.23 -28.45
CA MET A 1 -81.72 6.84 -28.85
C MET A 1 -80.80 6.03 -27.93
N LEU A 2 -81.23 5.55 -26.73
CA LEU A 2 -81.98 4.30 -26.56
C LEU A 2 -81.18 3.16 -27.24
N GLU A 3 -80.60 2.16 -26.58
CA GLU A 3 -81.19 1.12 -25.71
C GLU A 3 -80.00 0.39 -25.01
N THR A 4 -80.03 0.20 -23.73
CA THR A 4 -80.55 -0.90 -22.90
C THR A 4 -79.90 -2.30 -23.12
N GLY A 5 -79.33 -2.84 -22.05
CA GLY A 5 -79.71 -4.11 -21.50
C GLY A 5 -78.56 -5.12 -21.28
N ARG A 6 -78.24 -5.56 -20.20
CA ARG A 6 -78.78 -6.51 -19.23
C ARG A 6 -77.79 -6.96 -18.17
N VAL A 7 -78.17 -6.89 -16.96
CA VAL A 7 -77.57 -7.50 -15.75
C VAL A 7 -77.68 -9.03 -15.83
N SER A 8 -76.61 -9.74 -15.45
CA SER A 8 -76.73 -11.12 -15.03
C SER A 8 -75.91 -11.35 -13.75
N LYS A 9 -76.61 -11.58 -12.67
CA LYS A 9 -76.15 -12.06 -11.38
C LYS A 9 -75.72 -13.51 -11.52
N ARG A 10 -74.52 -13.89 -11.01
CA ARG A 10 -74.31 -15.26 -10.53
C ARG A 10 -73.34 -15.28 -9.34
N PHE A 11 -73.91 -15.61 -8.23
CA PHE A 11 -73.51 -16.46 -7.10
C PHE A 11 -72.10 -16.39 -6.54
N LEU A 12 -72.10 -15.93 -5.34
CA LEU A 12 -71.10 -16.01 -4.28
C LEU A 12 -70.82 -17.48 -3.89
N THR A 13 -69.59 -17.97 -4.02
CA THR A 13 -69.16 -19.19 -3.35
C THR A 13 -68.00 -18.82 -2.47
N ILE A 14 -68.21 -18.81 -1.14
CA ILE A 14 -67.23 -18.61 -0.11
C ILE A 14 -66.44 -19.92 -0.01
N ALA A 15 -65.15 -19.90 -0.42
CA ALA A 15 -64.20 -20.94 -0.09
C ALA A 15 -63.32 -20.39 1.03
N LEU A 16 -63.45 -20.94 2.24
CA LEU A 16 -62.49 -20.79 3.34
C LEU A 16 -61.17 -21.42 2.90
N GLY A 17 -60.19 -20.59 2.54
CA GLY A 17 -58.81 -20.98 2.33
C GLY A 17 -58.01 -20.65 3.58
N SER A 18 -57.53 -21.68 4.25
CA SER A 18 -56.66 -21.61 5.43
C SER A 18 -55.41 -20.79 5.13
N LEU A 19 -55.19 -19.71 5.89
CA LEU A 19 -53.97 -18.91 5.87
C LEU A 19 -52.85 -19.75 6.49
N VAL A 20 -52.01 -20.40 5.68
CA VAL A 20 -50.72 -20.93 6.11
C VAL A 20 -49.78 -19.74 6.15
N VAL A 21 -49.53 -19.22 7.35
CA VAL A 21 -48.43 -18.30 7.61
C VAL A 21 -47.14 -19.11 7.48
N GLY A 22 -46.54 -19.11 6.30
CA GLY A 22 -45.20 -19.59 6.07
C GLY A 22 -44.25 -18.62 6.75
N ALA A 23 -43.75 -18.98 7.92
CA ALA A 23 -42.55 -18.36 8.49
C ALA A 23 -41.39 -18.55 7.50
N MET A 24 -41.09 -17.52 6.71
CA MET A 24 -39.81 -17.43 6.04
C MET A 24 -38.75 -17.26 7.13
N SER A 25 -38.27 -18.36 7.65
CA SER A 25 -36.96 -18.43 8.32
C SER A 25 -35.97 -17.97 7.28
N GLY A 26 -35.58 -16.70 7.36
CA GLY A 26 -34.37 -16.19 6.70
C GLY A 26 -33.22 -17.04 7.22
N ALA A 27 -32.83 -18.06 6.45
CA ALA A 27 -31.58 -18.71 6.65
C ALA A 27 -30.51 -17.65 6.42
N SER A 28 -30.05 -17.01 7.50
CA SER A 28 -28.75 -16.39 7.53
C SER A 28 -27.80 -17.48 7.05
N ARG A 29 -27.33 -17.38 5.82
CA ARG A 29 -26.16 -18.13 5.38
C ARG A 29 -25.04 -17.65 6.27
N ASP A 30 -24.83 -18.38 7.38
CA ASP A 30 -23.56 -18.38 8.06
C ASP A 30 -22.52 -18.65 6.97
N LEU A 31 -21.83 -17.61 6.54
CA LEU A 31 -20.57 -17.71 5.84
C LEU A 31 -19.61 -18.38 6.82
N ARG A 32 -19.70 -19.73 6.92
CA ARG A 32 -18.71 -20.52 7.61
C ARG A 32 -17.40 -20.21 6.93
N ALA A 33 -16.57 -19.40 7.59
CA ALA A 33 -15.18 -19.26 7.24
C ALA A 33 -14.62 -20.66 7.00
N GLN A 34 -14.15 -20.93 5.80
CA GLN A 34 -13.58 -22.22 5.47
C GLN A 34 -12.43 -22.46 6.44
N SER A 35 -12.56 -23.46 7.29
CA SER A 35 -11.47 -23.86 8.18
C SER A 35 -10.23 -24.06 7.35
N PRO A 36 -9.09 -23.47 7.71
CA PRO A 36 -7.84 -23.81 7.07
C PRO A 36 -7.68 -25.33 7.16
N GLY A 37 -7.22 -25.97 6.07
CA GLY A 37 -7.06 -27.42 6.00
C GLY A 37 -6.19 -27.96 7.15
N PRO A 38 -5.88 -29.28 7.20
CA PRO A 38 -5.12 -29.87 8.29
C PRO A 38 -3.82 -29.10 8.54
N ALA A 39 -3.48 -28.88 9.80
CA ALA A 39 -2.30 -28.12 10.20
C ALA A 39 -1.01 -28.90 9.90
N ALA A 40 0.03 -28.20 9.43
CA ALA A 40 1.40 -28.70 9.38
C ALA A 40 2.12 -28.46 10.71
N LEU A 41 1.89 -27.28 11.31
CA LEU A 41 2.46 -26.85 12.57
C LEU A 41 1.39 -26.11 13.37
N SER A 42 1.32 -26.36 14.69
CA SER A 42 0.47 -25.64 15.62
C SER A 42 1.14 -25.54 16.99
N GLY A 43 0.63 -24.65 17.83
CA GLY A 43 1.13 -24.45 19.20
C GLY A 43 0.41 -23.31 19.90
N VAL A 44 0.90 -22.98 21.09
CA VAL A 44 0.41 -21.89 21.92
C VAL A 44 1.55 -20.88 22.15
N VAL A 45 1.26 -19.60 22.01
CA VAL A 45 2.17 -18.52 22.39
C VAL A 45 1.81 -18.05 23.79
N SER A 46 2.80 -17.96 24.67
CA SER A 46 2.59 -17.51 26.04
C SER A 46 3.80 -16.76 26.61
N SER A 47 3.56 -15.92 27.62
CA SER A 47 4.60 -15.31 28.45
C SER A 47 4.26 -15.48 29.93
N GLN A 48 5.27 -15.30 30.78
CA GLN A 48 5.05 -15.35 32.23
C GLN A 48 4.13 -14.22 32.70
N GLN A 49 4.17 -13.06 32.04
CA GLN A 49 3.43 -11.86 32.44
C GLN A 49 1.96 -11.87 32.03
N GLU A 50 1.65 -12.42 30.84
CA GLU A 50 0.31 -12.33 30.26
C GLU A 50 -0.41 -13.69 30.16
N GLY A 51 0.28 -14.80 30.43
CA GLY A 51 -0.24 -16.13 30.12
C GLY A 51 -0.29 -16.38 28.61
N ASN A 52 -1.40 -16.88 28.09
CA ASN A 52 -1.61 -17.06 26.66
C ASN A 52 -1.78 -15.70 25.96
N MET A 53 -1.09 -15.54 24.83
CA MET A 53 -0.98 -14.23 24.16
C MET A 53 -1.69 -14.21 22.81
N GLU A 54 -2.73 -13.38 22.70
CA GLU A 54 -3.38 -13.06 21.43
C GLU A 54 -2.57 -12.06 20.61
N GLY A 55 -2.62 -12.20 19.28
CA GLY A 55 -2.10 -11.19 18.35
C GLY A 55 -0.59 -11.23 18.16
N VAL A 56 0.06 -12.32 18.50
CA VAL A 56 1.48 -12.54 18.19
C VAL A 56 1.61 -13.08 16.77
N VAL A 57 2.36 -12.38 15.92
CA VAL A 57 2.70 -12.89 14.59
C VAL A 57 3.81 -13.94 14.76
N VAL A 58 3.52 -15.17 14.36
CA VAL A 58 4.47 -16.29 14.34
C VAL A 58 4.94 -16.51 12.93
N ASN A 59 6.24 -16.49 12.71
CA ASN A 59 6.89 -16.64 11.42
C ASN A 59 7.57 -18.01 11.34
N ALA A 60 7.39 -18.71 10.22
CA ALA A 60 8.06 -19.99 9.94
C ALA A 60 8.79 -19.90 8.59
N ARG A 61 10.11 -20.13 8.60
CA ARG A 61 10.97 -20.13 7.42
C ARG A 61 11.69 -21.46 7.31
N ARG A 62 11.48 -22.18 6.22
CA ARG A 62 12.20 -23.42 5.95
C ARG A 62 13.68 -23.13 5.64
N ASP A 63 14.57 -23.99 6.12
CA ASP A 63 15.99 -23.89 5.81
C ASP A 63 16.19 -23.89 4.28
N GLY A 64 16.93 -22.92 3.76
CA GLY A 64 17.20 -22.75 2.33
C GLY A 64 16.06 -22.11 1.51
N ALA A 65 14.87 -21.84 2.08
CA ALA A 65 13.80 -21.18 1.35
C ALA A 65 14.03 -19.65 1.26
N ASN A 66 13.55 -19.05 0.16
CA ASN A 66 13.53 -17.60 -0.02
C ASN A 66 12.23 -16.94 0.46
N PHE A 67 11.38 -17.68 1.18
CA PHE A 67 10.14 -17.11 1.71
C PHE A 67 9.87 -17.52 3.15
N THR A 68 9.06 -16.70 3.82
CA THR A 68 8.61 -16.88 5.20
C THR A 68 7.10 -16.85 5.23
N VAL A 69 6.47 -17.84 5.84
CA VAL A 69 5.03 -17.85 6.11
C VAL A 69 4.78 -17.37 7.52
N SER A 70 3.73 -16.57 7.71
CA SER A 70 3.36 -15.98 8.99
C SER A 70 1.88 -16.18 9.27
N VAL A 71 1.56 -16.51 10.50
CA VAL A 71 0.19 -16.58 11.06
C VAL A 71 0.13 -15.81 12.35
N VAL A 72 -1.08 -15.55 12.87
CA VAL A 72 -1.26 -14.78 14.09
C VAL A 72 -1.97 -15.62 15.14
N SER A 73 -1.53 -15.53 16.40
CA SER A 73 -2.17 -16.25 17.50
C SER A 73 -3.55 -15.68 17.84
N ASP A 74 -4.49 -16.55 18.14
CA ASP A 74 -5.88 -16.23 18.49
C ASP A 74 -6.05 -15.84 19.97
N ALA A 75 -7.29 -15.58 20.40
CA ALA A 75 -7.63 -15.18 21.76
C ALA A 75 -7.20 -16.19 22.85
N GLN A 76 -6.96 -17.44 22.50
CA GLN A 76 -6.44 -18.48 23.38
C GLN A 76 -4.92 -18.64 23.26
N GLY A 77 -4.24 -17.74 22.52
CA GLY A 77 -2.82 -17.82 22.21
C GLY A 77 -2.46 -18.92 21.21
N LYS A 78 -3.44 -19.61 20.62
CA LYS A 78 -3.19 -20.70 19.67
C LYS A 78 -2.85 -20.14 18.30
N TYR A 79 -1.89 -20.77 17.64
CA TYR A 79 -1.55 -20.50 16.24
C TYR A 79 -1.53 -21.79 15.43
N SER A 80 -1.76 -21.68 14.12
CA SER A 80 -1.79 -22.83 13.23
C SER A 80 -1.39 -22.45 11.81
N PHE A 81 -0.41 -23.16 11.27
CA PHE A 81 -0.01 -23.08 9.88
C PHE A 81 -0.68 -24.19 9.08
N PRO A 82 -1.47 -23.87 8.04
CA PRO A 82 -2.06 -24.88 7.17
C PRO A 82 -0.99 -25.66 6.42
N ARG A 83 -1.23 -26.94 6.20
CA ARG A 83 -0.32 -27.84 5.47
C ARG A 83 -0.10 -27.42 4.01
N THR A 84 -1.04 -26.67 3.43
CA THR A 84 -0.90 -26.11 2.09
C THR A 84 0.14 -24.98 1.98
N HIS A 85 0.66 -24.48 3.12
CA HIS A 85 1.61 -23.38 3.18
C HIS A 85 3.00 -23.80 3.69
N LEU A 86 3.10 -24.94 4.37
CA LEU A 86 4.37 -25.45 4.89
C LEU A 86 4.62 -26.87 4.38
N GLU A 87 5.65 -27.03 3.57
CA GLU A 87 6.14 -28.34 3.13
C GLU A 87 6.96 -29.02 4.24
N PRO A 88 7.22 -30.33 4.17
CA PRO A 88 8.13 -31.00 5.09
C PRO A 88 9.54 -30.41 5.08
N GLY A 89 10.18 -30.35 6.24
CA GLY A 89 11.53 -29.84 6.42
C GLY A 89 11.75 -29.16 7.76
N LYS A 90 12.95 -28.69 7.98
CA LYS A 90 13.33 -27.93 9.17
C LYS A 90 13.01 -26.45 8.99
N TYR A 91 12.37 -25.86 9.99
CA TYR A 91 11.93 -24.46 10.00
C TYR A 91 12.54 -23.71 11.17
N GLY A 92 13.10 -22.53 10.89
CA GLY A 92 13.35 -21.51 11.89
C GLY A 92 12.05 -20.79 12.26
N LEU A 93 11.86 -20.56 13.55
CA LEU A 93 10.71 -19.83 14.10
C LEU A 93 11.15 -18.48 14.66
N THR A 94 10.43 -17.43 14.33
CA THR A 94 10.58 -16.08 14.91
C THR A 94 9.21 -15.51 15.20
N ILE A 95 9.16 -14.42 15.96
CA ILE A 95 7.89 -13.74 16.29
C ILE A 95 7.96 -12.24 16.00
N ARG A 96 6.79 -11.64 15.88
CA ARG A 96 6.60 -10.19 16.06
C ARG A 96 5.51 -9.93 17.10
N ALA A 97 5.93 -9.40 18.22
CA ALA A 97 5.08 -8.91 19.30
C ALA A 97 5.83 -7.78 19.99
N VAL A 98 5.44 -6.53 19.73
CA VAL A 98 6.16 -5.36 20.27
C VAL A 98 6.19 -5.44 21.81
N GLY A 99 7.38 -5.32 22.38
CA GLY A 99 7.64 -5.48 23.81
C GLY A 99 8.08 -6.87 24.24
N TYR A 100 8.21 -7.83 23.31
CA TYR A 100 8.58 -9.22 23.62
C TYR A 100 9.61 -9.77 22.62
N ASP A 101 10.44 -10.68 23.12
CA ASP A 101 11.38 -11.49 22.35
C ASP A 101 11.04 -12.98 22.51
N LEU A 102 11.34 -13.80 21.51
CA LEU A 102 11.18 -15.25 21.56
C LEU A 102 12.27 -15.86 22.44
N SER A 103 11.88 -16.52 23.53
CA SER A 103 12.82 -17.29 24.37
C SER A 103 12.90 -18.77 24.01
N GLY A 104 11.97 -19.29 23.19
CA GLY A 104 12.04 -20.63 22.58
C GLY A 104 10.67 -21.29 22.39
N PRO A 105 10.65 -22.40 21.64
CA PRO A 105 11.68 -22.91 20.74
C PRO A 105 11.86 -22.05 19.47
N GLY A 106 13.12 -21.93 18.99
CA GLY A 106 13.48 -21.18 17.78
C GLY A 106 13.48 -22.03 16.49
N SER A 107 13.16 -23.32 16.56
CA SER A 107 13.08 -24.18 15.37
C SER A 107 12.17 -25.38 15.60
N VAL A 108 11.70 -25.99 14.50
CA VAL A 108 10.84 -27.18 14.50
C VAL A 108 11.04 -27.99 13.22
N GLU A 109 10.92 -29.31 13.32
CA GLU A 109 10.89 -30.22 12.16
C GLU A 109 9.44 -30.53 11.77
N ILE A 110 9.09 -30.32 10.52
CA ILE A 110 7.76 -30.60 9.95
C ILE A 110 7.85 -31.84 9.06
N THR A 111 6.93 -32.78 9.26
CA THR A 111 6.83 -34.01 8.45
C THR A 111 5.52 -34.04 7.67
N ALA A 112 5.48 -34.83 6.60
CA ALA A 112 4.28 -34.99 5.78
C ALA A 112 3.12 -35.69 6.56
N ALA A 113 3.46 -36.56 7.51
CA ALA A 113 2.48 -37.48 8.13
C ALA A 113 1.79 -36.89 9.37
N LYS A 114 2.44 -36.01 10.12
CA LYS A 114 1.95 -35.54 11.42
C LYS A 114 1.99 -34.00 11.51
N THR A 115 1.05 -33.43 12.25
CA THR A 115 1.12 -32.03 12.67
C THR A 115 2.24 -31.90 13.70
N ALA A 116 3.20 -31.04 13.42
CA ALA A 116 4.23 -30.66 14.39
C ALA A 116 3.61 -29.74 15.46
N SER A 117 4.19 -29.78 16.67
CA SER A 117 3.78 -28.90 17.77
C SER A 117 4.97 -28.11 18.29
N ALA A 118 4.80 -26.80 18.48
CA ALA A 118 5.79 -25.93 19.12
C ALA A 118 5.08 -24.87 19.96
N ASP A 119 5.16 -25.00 21.30
CA ASP A 119 4.65 -23.96 22.19
C ASP A 119 5.73 -22.91 22.40
N LEU A 120 5.41 -21.64 22.03
CA LEU A 120 6.36 -20.54 22.04
C LEU A 120 6.30 -19.80 23.38
N LYS A 121 7.47 -19.57 23.98
CA LYS A 121 7.62 -18.78 25.20
C LYS A 121 8.24 -17.43 24.84
N LEU A 122 7.65 -16.37 25.37
CA LEU A 122 8.11 -15.01 25.14
C LEU A 122 8.53 -14.37 26.46
N ASP A 123 9.61 -13.62 26.40
CA ASP A 123 10.11 -12.79 27.49
C ASP A 123 10.00 -11.30 27.12
N LYS A 124 9.94 -10.42 28.14
CA LYS A 124 9.99 -8.98 27.89
C LYS A 124 11.29 -8.59 27.19
N THR A 125 11.16 -7.79 26.13
CA THR A 125 12.35 -7.27 25.45
C THR A 125 13.09 -6.24 26.30
N ASN A 126 14.41 -6.27 26.20
CA ASN A 126 15.28 -5.22 26.76
C ASN A 126 15.50 -4.05 25.78
N ASN A 127 15.00 -4.15 24.55
CA ASN A 127 15.21 -3.17 23.47
C ASN A 127 13.90 -2.83 22.76
N LEU A 128 12.93 -2.32 23.52
CA LEU A 128 11.62 -1.92 22.98
C LEU A 128 11.75 -0.96 21.80
N ALA A 129 12.68 -0.02 21.88
CA ALA A 129 12.90 0.99 20.85
C ALA A 129 13.20 0.41 19.45
N ALA A 130 13.88 -0.75 19.37
CA ALA A 130 14.18 -1.40 18.10
C ALA A 130 12.96 -2.11 17.46
N GLN A 131 11.88 -2.25 18.20
CA GLN A 131 10.67 -2.94 17.74
C GLN A 131 9.55 -1.99 17.32
N LEU A 132 9.68 -0.68 17.62
CA LEU A 132 8.63 0.32 17.36
C LEU A 132 8.52 0.65 15.88
N SER A 133 7.32 0.63 15.36
CA SER A 133 6.96 1.22 14.08
C SER A 133 7.11 2.74 14.08
N SER A 134 7.14 3.35 12.90
CA SER A 134 7.15 4.82 12.80
C SER A 134 5.95 5.48 13.48
N LEU A 135 4.77 4.84 13.47
CA LEU A 135 3.59 5.35 14.17
C LEU A 135 3.76 5.30 15.70
N GLU A 136 4.34 4.24 16.24
CA GLU A 136 4.61 4.14 17.68
C GLU A 136 5.65 5.17 18.12
N TRP A 137 6.65 5.44 17.31
CA TRP A 137 7.55 6.59 17.52
C TRP A 137 6.80 7.93 17.49
N ALA A 138 5.93 8.16 16.49
CA ALA A 138 5.12 9.37 16.39
C ALA A 138 4.18 9.57 17.59
N MET A 139 3.64 8.48 18.14
CA MET A 139 2.83 8.50 19.37
C MET A 139 3.67 8.80 20.62
N SER A 140 4.92 8.37 20.63
CA SER A 140 5.83 8.45 21.78
C SER A 140 6.48 9.83 21.94
N ILE A 141 6.98 10.41 20.84
CA ILE A 141 7.75 11.65 20.88
C ILE A 141 7.00 12.78 21.57
N SER A 142 7.73 13.58 22.35
CA SER A 142 7.23 14.82 22.97
C SER A 142 7.13 15.95 21.95
N GLY A 143 6.39 17.00 22.28
CA GLY A 143 6.21 18.19 21.45
C GLY A 143 4.75 18.58 21.28
N THR A 144 4.54 19.79 20.73
CA THR A 144 3.19 20.27 20.43
C THR A 144 2.58 19.49 19.26
N PRO A 145 1.24 19.45 19.13
CA PRO A 145 0.61 18.87 17.95
C PRO A 145 1.16 19.43 16.64
N GLU A 146 1.42 20.74 16.59
CA GLU A 146 1.97 21.41 15.40
C GLU A 146 3.39 20.92 15.06
N GLN A 147 4.26 20.77 16.05
CA GLN A 147 5.61 20.23 15.84
C GLN A 147 5.57 18.79 15.30
N LYS A 148 4.68 17.97 15.87
CA LYS A 148 4.47 16.60 15.40
C LYS A 148 3.88 16.56 13.99
N ASP A 149 2.90 17.38 13.68
CA ASP A 149 2.30 17.49 12.35
C ASP A 149 3.34 17.92 11.32
N LYS A 150 4.17 18.90 11.66
CA LYS A 150 5.31 19.31 10.84
C LYS A 150 6.29 18.17 10.60
N LEU A 151 6.66 17.41 11.61
CA LEU A 151 7.54 16.25 11.43
C LEU A 151 6.90 15.17 10.56
N ILE A 152 5.68 14.75 10.84
CA ILE A 152 5.12 13.53 10.29
C ILE A 152 4.51 13.72 8.92
N TYR A 153 3.72 14.76 8.73
CA TYR A 153 3.06 15.00 7.45
C TYR A 153 3.97 15.65 6.40
N GLN A 154 5.03 16.32 6.84
CA GLN A 154 6.04 16.88 5.94
C GLN A 154 7.14 15.89 5.59
N THR A 155 7.48 15.04 6.52
CA THR A 155 8.54 14.05 6.38
C THR A 155 8.01 12.71 5.87
N VAL A 156 6.97 12.72 5.04
CA VAL A 156 6.65 11.58 4.17
C VAL A 156 7.91 10.88 3.73
N SER A 157 8.90 11.67 3.46
CA SER A 157 10.18 11.26 2.95
C SER A 157 11.09 10.63 3.99
N CYS A 158 11.07 11.00 5.27
CA CYS A 158 11.87 10.30 6.28
C CYS A 158 11.33 8.88 6.50
N ALA A 159 10.02 8.75 6.62
CA ALA A 159 9.35 7.47 6.78
C ALA A 159 9.21 6.68 5.45
N TYR A 160 9.49 7.29 4.30
CA TYR A 160 9.45 6.62 3.01
C TYR A 160 10.60 5.62 2.84
N CYS A 161 11.81 6.01 3.19
CA CYS A 161 13.00 5.20 2.96
C CYS A 161 13.37 4.29 4.12
N HIS A 162 13.01 4.67 5.35
CA HIS A 162 13.32 3.93 6.59
C HIS A 162 12.40 4.36 7.71
N THR A 163 12.34 3.57 8.79
CA THR A 163 11.56 3.93 9.96
C THR A 163 12.12 5.15 10.69
N LEU A 164 11.29 5.81 11.50
CA LEU A 164 11.71 6.91 12.36
C LEU A 164 12.72 6.47 13.43
N GLU A 165 12.84 5.16 13.69
CA GLU A 165 13.83 4.61 14.63
C GLU A 165 15.22 5.17 14.41
N ARG A 166 15.70 5.18 13.14
CA ARG A 166 17.04 5.69 12.80
C ARG A 166 17.25 7.14 13.23
N VAL A 167 16.21 7.96 13.12
CA VAL A 167 16.23 9.36 13.54
C VAL A 167 16.24 9.45 15.06
N MET A 168 15.32 8.75 15.71
CA MET A 168 15.14 8.82 17.17
C MET A 168 16.30 8.23 17.96
N ARG A 169 16.99 7.22 17.42
CA ARG A 169 18.20 6.63 18.04
C ARG A 169 19.49 7.34 17.69
N SER A 170 19.44 8.31 16.78
CA SER A 170 20.63 9.11 16.44
C SER A 170 21.05 10.00 17.60
N LYS A 171 22.31 10.44 17.55
CA LYS A 171 22.87 11.42 18.51
C LYS A 171 23.16 12.76 17.87
N HIS A 172 22.62 13.00 16.67
CA HIS A 172 22.86 14.21 15.91
C HIS A 172 22.37 15.45 16.64
N THR A 173 23.18 16.48 16.67
CA THR A 173 22.83 17.84 17.06
C THR A 173 21.94 18.50 16.01
N ALA A 174 21.38 19.67 16.29
CA ALA A 174 20.56 20.41 15.34
C ALA A 174 21.36 20.77 14.07
N ASP A 175 22.61 21.21 14.18
CA ASP A 175 23.44 21.55 13.03
C ASP A 175 23.77 20.32 12.16
N GLU A 176 24.06 19.19 12.79
CA GLU A 176 24.27 17.92 12.08
C GLU A 176 23.00 17.45 11.38
N PHE A 177 21.81 17.66 11.97
CA PHE A 177 20.54 17.37 11.30
C PHE A 177 20.29 18.27 10.10
N VAL A 178 20.66 19.56 10.15
CA VAL A 178 20.56 20.45 8.97
C VAL A 178 21.36 19.88 7.81
N ALA A 179 22.62 19.46 8.06
CA ALA A 179 23.46 18.86 7.05
C ALA A 179 22.90 17.50 6.56
N LEU A 180 22.37 16.67 7.48
CA LEU A 180 21.76 15.39 7.16
C LEU A 180 20.50 15.55 6.31
N ILE A 181 19.59 16.47 6.68
CA ILE A 181 18.37 16.76 5.95
C ILE A 181 18.71 17.27 4.54
N THR A 182 19.68 18.19 4.41
CA THR A 182 20.15 18.67 3.10
C THR A 182 20.64 17.50 2.24
N ARG A 183 21.45 16.61 2.79
CA ARG A 183 21.90 15.41 2.10
C ARG A 183 20.72 14.48 1.70
N MET A 184 19.74 14.26 2.59
CA MET A 184 18.56 13.45 2.28
C MET A 184 17.70 14.06 1.16
N GLN A 185 17.61 15.39 1.10
CA GLN A 185 16.91 16.08 0.02
C GLN A 185 17.54 15.83 -1.35
N THR A 186 18.86 15.65 -1.45
CA THR A 186 19.53 15.36 -2.73
C THR A 186 19.17 13.99 -3.30
N TYR A 187 18.69 13.06 -2.48
CA TYR A 187 18.23 11.74 -2.95
C TYR A 187 16.85 11.78 -3.61
N TYR A 188 16.17 12.91 -3.56
CA TYR A 188 14.77 13.06 -3.98
C TYR A 188 14.51 14.19 -4.96
N THR A 189 15.55 14.80 -5.50
CA THR A 189 15.41 16.01 -6.33
C THR A 189 14.47 15.85 -7.52
N ASP A 190 14.20 14.62 -7.95
CA ASP A 190 13.28 14.30 -9.04
C ASP A 190 12.08 13.46 -8.62
N GLY A 191 11.92 13.21 -7.33
CA GLY A 191 10.84 12.40 -6.79
C GLY A 191 11.08 10.89 -6.87
N SER A 192 12.31 10.41 -7.13
CA SER A 192 12.66 8.99 -7.04
C SER A 192 13.17 8.64 -5.64
N ALA A 193 12.71 7.53 -5.08
CA ALA A 193 13.38 6.89 -3.97
C ALA A 193 14.65 6.23 -4.52
N VAL A 194 15.80 6.67 -4.06
CA VAL A 194 17.06 6.06 -4.43
C VAL A 194 17.33 4.92 -3.46
N SER A 195 17.79 3.77 -3.95
CA SER A 195 18.11 2.62 -3.10
C SER A 195 19.07 3.01 -1.98
N THR A 196 19.02 2.26 -0.89
CA THR A 196 19.94 2.43 0.26
C THR A 196 21.40 2.35 -0.16
N ASP A 197 21.70 1.56 -1.17
CA ASP A 197 23.06 1.38 -1.68
C ASP A 197 23.50 2.57 -2.55
N GLN A 198 22.64 3.11 -3.38
CA GLN A 198 22.90 4.37 -4.08
C GLN A 198 22.94 5.57 -3.13
N ARG A 199 22.20 5.52 -2.03
CA ARG A 199 22.31 6.47 -0.92
C ARG A 199 23.71 6.48 -0.32
N GLY A 200 24.39 5.32 -0.24
CA GLY A 200 25.75 5.19 0.26
C GLY A 200 26.83 5.50 -0.78
N ARG A 201 26.57 5.27 -2.05
CA ARG A 201 27.55 5.48 -3.13
C ARG A 201 27.49 6.88 -3.73
N GLY A 202 26.66 7.79 -3.12
CA GLY A 202 26.67 9.18 -3.52
C GLY A 202 26.70 9.30 -5.05
N GLN A 203 25.57 9.28 -5.70
CA GLN A 203 25.38 10.43 -6.52
C GLN A 203 25.51 11.61 -5.54
N LYS A 204 26.74 12.04 -5.32
CA LYS A 204 27.02 13.33 -4.68
C LYS A 204 26.16 14.28 -5.48
N GLY A 205 25.10 14.81 -4.85
CA GLY A 205 24.16 15.66 -5.54
C GLY A 205 24.93 16.60 -6.43
N MET A 206 24.55 16.68 -7.70
CA MET A 206 25.18 17.67 -8.57
C MET A 206 25.16 18.98 -7.83
N PRO A 207 26.21 19.80 -7.84
CA PRO A 207 26.24 21.08 -7.10
C PRO A 207 24.94 21.89 -7.24
N ASP A 208 24.34 21.86 -8.41
CA ASP A 208 23.06 22.52 -8.70
C ASP A 208 21.86 21.91 -7.98
N GLN A 209 21.88 20.61 -7.71
CA GLN A 209 20.84 19.91 -6.96
C GLN A 209 20.94 20.18 -5.45
N VAL A 210 22.16 20.32 -4.94
CA VAL A 210 22.40 20.74 -3.55
C VAL A 210 21.92 22.17 -3.36
N ALA A 211 22.28 23.08 -4.27
CA ALA A 211 21.84 24.48 -4.22
C ALA A 211 20.31 24.61 -4.32
N ALA A 212 19.68 23.83 -5.20
CA ALA A 212 18.22 23.78 -5.31
C ALA A 212 17.56 23.20 -4.04
N ALA A 213 18.15 22.19 -3.41
CA ALA A 213 17.67 21.62 -2.15
C ALA A 213 17.85 22.57 -0.97
N GLU A 214 18.89 23.40 -0.97
CA GLU A 214 19.12 24.43 0.06
C GLU A 214 18.10 25.56 -0.01
N GLN A 215 17.64 25.90 -1.19
CA GLN A 215 16.64 26.95 -1.41
C GLN A 215 15.20 26.49 -1.18
N ASN A 216 14.94 25.19 -1.16
CA ASN A 216 13.62 24.67 -0.91
C ASN A 216 13.38 24.42 0.58
N PRO A 217 12.26 24.87 1.15
CA PRO A 217 11.73 24.27 2.37
C PRO A 217 11.62 22.76 2.14
N ILE A 218 11.76 21.96 3.20
CA ILE A 218 11.82 20.50 3.10
C ILE A 218 10.79 20.02 2.11
N TRP A 219 11.30 19.51 0.97
CA TRP A 219 10.55 18.98 -0.16
C TRP A 219 9.64 19.96 -0.91
N GLY A 220 9.59 21.24 -0.58
CA GLY A 220 8.90 22.31 -1.34
C GLY A 220 7.52 21.96 -1.90
N ARG A 221 7.02 20.79 -1.56
CA ARG A 221 6.03 20.02 -2.30
C ARG A 221 4.83 19.65 -1.46
N GLU A 222 4.93 19.82 -0.14
CA GLU A 222 3.85 19.49 0.77
C GLU A 222 3.19 20.76 1.31
N PRO A 223 1.88 20.71 1.64
CA PRO A 223 1.13 21.90 2.04
C PRO A 223 1.67 22.64 3.28
N LEU A 224 2.66 22.06 3.93
CA LEU A 224 3.14 22.49 5.24
C LEU A 224 4.64 22.86 5.27
N GLY A 225 5.31 23.23 4.17
CA GLY A 225 6.75 23.50 4.10
C GLY A 225 7.38 23.97 5.43
N VAL A 226 8.27 23.15 6.04
CA VAL A 226 8.93 23.46 7.30
C VAL A 226 10.37 23.87 7.02
N PRO A 227 10.86 24.99 7.57
CA PRO A 227 12.25 25.35 7.48
C PRO A 227 13.15 24.23 8.05
N LYS A 228 14.19 23.85 7.32
CA LYS A 228 15.13 22.77 7.74
C LYS A 228 15.64 22.98 9.16
N LYS A 229 15.96 24.22 9.51
CA LYS A 229 16.48 24.57 10.84
C LYS A 229 15.47 24.27 11.94
N GLU A 230 14.21 24.67 11.77
CA GLU A 230 13.14 24.40 12.74
C GLU A 230 12.93 22.90 12.96
N LEU A 231 12.93 22.11 11.88
CA LEU A 231 12.81 20.66 12.01
C LEU A 231 14.05 20.06 12.67
N ALA A 232 15.25 20.49 12.32
CA ALA A 232 16.50 20.01 12.90
C ALA A 232 16.59 20.30 14.40
N GLU A 233 16.19 21.49 14.83
CA GLU A 233 16.08 21.89 16.23
C GLU A 233 15.10 20.96 16.98
N TYR A 234 13.91 20.73 16.42
CA TYR A 234 12.93 19.82 17.01
C TYR A 234 13.46 18.38 17.10
N LEU A 235 14.07 17.85 16.04
CA LEU A 235 14.64 16.50 16.03
C LEU A 235 15.70 16.33 17.11
N ALA A 236 16.54 17.33 17.34
CA ALA A 236 17.57 17.31 18.40
C ALA A 236 16.95 17.34 19.83
N THR A 237 15.69 17.69 20.00
CA THR A 237 14.98 17.60 21.29
C THR A 237 14.46 16.20 21.57
N VAL A 238 14.17 15.40 20.55
CA VAL A 238 13.50 14.09 20.66
C VAL A 238 14.41 12.88 20.37
N ASN A 239 15.65 13.10 19.93
CA ASN A 239 16.64 12.04 19.72
C ASN A 239 17.57 11.86 20.96
N LEU A 240 18.66 11.09 20.82
CA LEU A 240 19.66 10.84 21.88
C LEU A 240 20.85 11.82 21.83
N SER A 241 20.67 13.04 21.32
CA SER A 241 21.70 14.07 21.33
C SER A 241 21.97 14.60 22.74
N GLY A 242 23.06 15.39 22.91
CA GLY A 242 23.41 15.97 24.19
C GLY A 242 23.81 14.97 25.27
N GLY A 243 24.34 13.81 24.88
CA GLY A 243 24.80 12.77 25.81
C GLY A 243 23.69 11.92 26.44
N ARG A 244 22.45 12.04 25.95
CA ARG A 244 21.33 11.23 26.45
C ARG A 244 21.53 9.74 26.16
N THR A 245 21.20 8.91 27.13
CA THR A 245 21.15 7.43 27.01
C THR A 245 19.71 6.92 26.95
N THR A 246 18.74 7.77 27.29
CA THR A 246 17.31 7.48 27.27
C THR A 246 16.55 8.65 26.65
N TRP A 247 15.36 8.39 26.11
CA TRP A 247 14.50 9.42 25.55
C TRP A 247 13.81 10.23 26.65
N PRO A 248 13.54 11.54 26.41
CA PRO A 248 12.83 12.40 27.37
C PRO A 248 11.30 12.17 27.38
N PHE A 249 10.85 11.03 26.91
CA PHE A 249 9.45 10.62 26.83
C PHE A 249 9.31 9.10 26.98
N GLU A 250 8.11 8.66 27.34
CA GLU A 250 7.77 7.23 27.43
C GLU A 250 7.51 6.64 26.03
N LEU A 251 8.04 5.45 25.78
CA LEU A 251 7.80 4.71 24.56
C LEU A 251 6.40 4.07 24.59
N LYS A 252 5.57 4.40 23.61
CA LYS A 252 4.19 3.92 23.47
C LYS A 252 4.12 2.86 22.37
N THR A 253 3.33 1.83 22.61
CA THR A 253 3.11 0.74 21.68
C THR A 253 1.68 0.73 21.16
N LEU A 254 1.50 0.23 19.95
CA LEU A 254 0.18 -0.11 19.43
C LEU A 254 -0.34 -1.39 20.08
N PRO A 255 -1.66 -1.53 20.27
CA PRO A 255 -2.23 -2.80 20.71
C PRO A 255 -1.96 -3.88 19.67
N ARG A 256 -1.68 -5.11 20.12
CA ARG A 256 -1.58 -6.27 19.26
C ARG A 256 -2.91 -6.54 18.54
N PRO A 257 -2.88 -7.17 17.34
CA PRO A 257 -4.10 -7.61 16.64
C PRO A 257 -5.01 -8.45 17.54
N LYS A 258 -6.32 -8.28 17.39
CA LYS A 258 -7.33 -9.05 18.12
C LYS A 258 -8.49 -9.46 17.20
N GLY A 259 -9.18 -10.54 17.55
CA GLY A 259 -10.35 -11.00 16.83
C GLY A 259 -10.08 -11.21 15.32
N ASN A 260 -10.84 -10.55 14.45
CA ASN A 260 -10.66 -10.70 13.00
C ASN A 260 -9.26 -10.26 12.51
N ALA A 261 -8.58 -9.37 13.20
CA ALA A 261 -7.21 -8.97 12.84
C ALA A 261 -6.17 -10.11 13.03
N THR A 262 -6.51 -11.19 13.74
CA THR A 262 -5.66 -12.39 13.84
C THR A 262 -5.91 -13.40 12.71
N ARG A 263 -6.95 -13.18 11.88
CA ARG A 263 -7.38 -14.12 10.84
C ARG A 263 -6.75 -13.79 9.49
N VAL A 264 -5.46 -14.04 9.37
CA VAL A 264 -4.68 -13.75 8.17
C VAL A 264 -3.49 -14.69 8.06
N ILE A 265 -3.13 -15.05 6.82
CA ILE A 265 -1.84 -15.68 6.48
C ILE A 265 -1.07 -14.69 5.62
N ILE A 266 0.20 -14.47 5.96
CA ILE A 266 1.09 -13.60 5.20
C ILE A 266 2.30 -14.40 4.76
N THR A 267 2.60 -14.39 3.46
CA THR A 267 3.82 -14.98 2.92
C THR A 267 4.69 -13.87 2.36
N GLN A 268 5.93 -13.79 2.79
CA GLN A 268 6.92 -12.83 2.31
C GLN A 268 8.02 -13.55 1.54
N TYR A 269 8.24 -13.16 0.29
CA TYR A 269 9.27 -13.69 -0.59
C TYR A 269 10.42 -12.71 -0.67
N ASP A 270 11.64 -13.13 -0.32
CA ASP A 270 12.85 -12.29 -0.46
C ASP A 270 13.15 -12.13 -1.96
N MET A 271 13.31 -10.89 -2.41
CA MET A 271 13.68 -10.58 -3.78
C MET A 271 15.16 -10.93 -4.04
N PRO A 272 15.55 -11.17 -5.31
CA PRO A 272 16.90 -11.65 -5.62
C PRO A 272 18.04 -10.78 -5.12
N ARG A 273 17.78 -9.48 -5.03
CA ARG A 273 18.75 -8.50 -4.55
C ARG A 273 18.21 -7.77 -3.32
N ALA A 274 18.99 -7.74 -2.26
CA ALA A 274 18.63 -7.07 -1.01
C ALA A 274 18.49 -5.53 -1.14
N ASP A 275 19.04 -4.96 -2.21
CA ASP A 275 18.97 -3.53 -2.52
C ASP A 275 17.88 -3.17 -3.56
N THR A 276 17.02 -4.12 -3.93
CA THR A 276 15.84 -3.87 -4.77
C THR A 276 14.91 -2.90 -4.06
N VAL A 277 14.51 -1.86 -4.77
CA VAL A 277 13.46 -0.93 -4.35
C VAL A 277 12.29 -1.08 -5.30
N SER A 278 11.54 -2.16 -5.13
CA SER A 278 10.36 -2.40 -5.95
C SER A 278 9.25 -1.43 -5.54
N HIS A 279 8.72 -0.70 -6.52
CA HIS A 279 7.66 0.28 -6.28
C HIS A 279 6.28 -0.35 -6.45
N ASP A 280 6.03 -0.99 -7.57
CA ASP A 280 4.75 -1.60 -7.90
C ASP A 280 4.91 -3.03 -8.44
N LEU A 281 3.82 -3.78 -8.32
CA LEU A 281 3.63 -5.07 -8.99
C LEU A 281 2.24 -5.16 -9.62
N ASP A 282 2.10 -6.07 -10.58
CA ASP A 282 0.79 -6.44 -11.15
C ASP A 282 0.79 -7.92 -11.57
N PRO A 283 -0.28 -8.69 -11.30
CA PRO A 283 -0.39 -10.07 -11.77
C PRO A 283 -0.83 -10.13 -13.24
N ASP A 284 -0.30 -11.09 -13.99
CA ASP A 284 -0.84 -11.46 -15.29
C ASP A 284 -2.03 -12.43 -15.17
N SER A 285 -2.61 -12.82 -16.32
CA SER A 285 -3.77 -13.73 -16.36
C SER A 285 -3.49 -15.12 -15.77
N THR A 286 -2.23 -15.51 -15.65
CA THR A 286 -1.79 -16.78 -15.07
C THR A 286 -1.49 -16.70 -13.57
N GLY A 287 -1.49 -15.48 -13.02
CA GLY A 287 -1.12 -15.18 -11.65
C GLY A 287 0.39 -14.96 -11.44
N THR A 288 1.20 -14.97 -12.51
CA THR A 288 2.60 -14.56 -12.42
C THR A 288 2.67 -13.08 -12.06
N LEU A 289 3.52 -12.73 -11.10
CA LEU A 289 3.63 -11.37 -10.60
C LEU A 289 4.77 -10.63 -11.28
N TRP A 290 4.45 -9.57 -11.98
CA TRP A 290 5.42 -8.68 -12.61
C TRP A 290 5.71 -7.49 -11.70
N TYR A 291 6.97 -7.06 -11.61
CA TYR A 291 7.38 -5.95 -10.75
C TYR A 291 8.43 -5.07 -11.39
N THR A 292 8.48 -3.82 -10.97
CA THR A 292 9.51 -2.85 -11.34
C THR A 292 10.47 -2.59 -10.19
N ASP A 293 11.71 -2.24 -10.51
CA ASP A 293 12.69 -1.69 -9.58
C ASP A 293 12.91 -0.21 -9.92
N GLU A 294 12.61 0.69 -8.99
CA GLU A 294 12.74 2.14 -9.25
C GLU A 294 14.19 2.64 -9.10
N SER A 295 15.08 1.84 -8.52
CA SER A 295 16.46 2.22 -8.23
C SER A 295 17.50 1.55 -9.11
N ARG A 296 17.10 0.57 -9.91
CA ARG A 296 17.97 -0.23 -10.77
C ARG A 296 17.36 -0.41 -12.16
N MET A 297 18.20 -0.81 -13.10
CA MET A 297 17.82 -1.04 -14.49
C MET A 297 17.24 -2.44 -14.70
N PHE A 298 16.31 -2.83 -13.84
CA PHE A 298 15.65 -4.14 -13.90
C PHE A 298 14.14 -4.01 -13.73
N PHE A 299 13.45 -4.92 -14.33
CA PHE A 299 12.10 -5.33 -13.98
C PHE A 299 12.11 -6.86 -13.91
N GLY A 300 11.09 -7.47 -13.38
CA GLY A 300 11.12 -8.91 -13.25
C GLY A 300 9.76 -9.52 -13.02
N LYS A 301 9.76 -10.83 -12.89
CA LYS A 301 8.58 -11.62 -12.53
C LYS A 301 8.89 -12.62 -11.41
N MET A 302 7.86 -13.01 -10.69
CA MET A 302 7.89 -14.08 -9.71
C MET A 302 6.77 -15.08 -9.99
N ASP A 303 7.11 -16.36 -9.98
CA ASP A 303 6.12 -17.45 -9.94
C ASP A 303 5.61 -17.63 -8.51
N PRO A 304 4.33 -17.36 -8.20
CA PRO A 304 3.80 -17.45 -6.84
C PRO A 304 3.72 -18.88 -6.29
N LYS A 305 3.83 -19.90 -7.15
CA LYS A 305 3.79 -21.31 -6.73
C LYS A 305 5.13 -21.79 -6.19
N THR A 306 6.21 -21.32 -6.82
CA THR A 306 7.57 -21.74 -6.48
C THR A 306 8.36 -20.70 -5.72
N GLY A 307 7.95 -19.41 -5.76
CA GLY A 307 8.71 -18.28 -5.26
C GLY A 307 9.94 -17.94 -6.12
N ALA A 308 10.05 -18.53 -7.32
CA ALA A 308 11.18 -18.29 -8.23
C ALA A 308 11.05 -16.94 -8.93
N PHE A 309 12.15 -16.19 -8.94
CA PHE A 309 12.25 -14.90 -9.62
C PHE A 309 13.00 -15.03 -10.94
N THR A 310 12.59 -14.23 -11.92
CA THR A 310 13.31 -13.99 -13.17
C THR A 310 13.43 -12.48 -13.35
N GLU A 311 14.64 -11.98 -13.60
CA GLU A 311 14.89 -10.55 -13.81
C GLU A 311 15.34 -10.27 -15.25
N TYR A 312 14.87 -9.16 -15.78
CA TYR A 312 15.18 -8.64 -17.11
C TYR A 312 15.93 -7.33 -16.95
N SER A 313 17.11 -7.24 -17.60
CA SER A 313 17.86 -5.99 -17.63
C SER A 313 17.23 -5.01 -18.60
N LEU A 314 17.07 -3.77 -18.17
CA LEU A 314 16.75 -2.65 -19.06
C LEU A 314 18.05 -2.09 -19.68
N PRO A 315 17.99 -1.50 -20.89
CA PRO A 315 19.14 -0.82 -21.45
C PRO A 315 19.67 0.24 -20.49
N SER A 316 20.99 0.37 -20.38
CA SER A 316 21.65 1.33 -19.50
C SER A 316 21.25 2.77 -19.86
N VAL A 317 21.16 3.61 -18.83
CA VAL A 317 21.03 5.06 -18.99
C VAL A 317 22.38 5.73 -18.76
N PRO A 318 22.66 6.91 -19.33
CA PRO A 318 23.89 7.66 -19.07
C PRO A 318 24.09 7.94 -17.59
N PRO A 319 25.34 8.12 -17.15
CA PRO A 319 25.64 8.58 -15.81
C PRO A 319 24.90 9.89 -15.48
N GLY A 320 24.21 9.94 -14.36
CA GLY A 320 23.41 11.10 -13.93
C GLY A 320 21.92 11.00 -14.19
N ASP A 321 21.48 10.10 -15.08
CA ASP A 321 20.06 9.78 -15.21
C ASP A 321 19.64 8.76 -14.16
N LEU A 322 18.39 8.88 -13.71
CA LEU A 322 17.84 7.95 -12.73
C LEU A 322 17.36 6.68 -13.42
N PRO A 323 17.90 5.56 -13.05
CA PRO A 323 17.44 4.28 -13.57
C PRO A 323 16.07 3.91 -13.00
N GLY A 324 15.44 2.91 -13.61
CA GLY A 324 14.30 2.22 -13.09
C GLY A 324 12.94 2.71 -13.56
N ALA A 325 11.93 2.04 -13.07
CA ALA A 325 10.52 2.29 -13.36
C ALA A 325 9.71 2.20 -12.05
N ARG A 326 8.61 2.96 -11.98
CA ARG A 326 7.75 2.97 -10.79
C ARG A 326 6.51 2.13 -10.97
N ASP A 327 5.61 2.57 -11.83
CA ASP A 327 4.36 1.85 -12.06
C ASP A 327 4.56 0.67 -13.02
N ILE A 328 3.69 -0.31 -12.91
CA ILE A 328 3.58 -1.43 -13.82
C ILE A 328 2.11 -1.84 -13.93
N GLN A 329 1.68 -2.13 -15.15
CA GLN A 329 0.35 -2.64 -15.44
C GLN A 329 0.45 -3.80 -16.43
N VAL A 330 -0.39 -4.79 -16.28
CA VAL A 330 -0.52 -5.90 -17.20
C VAL A 330 -1.81 -5.73 -18.00
N ASP A 331 -1.74 -5.70 -19.33
CA ASP A 331 -2.92 -5.57 -20.16
C ASP A 331 -3.65 -6.92 -20.38
N ARG A 332 -4.78 -6.88 -21.09
CA ARG A 332 -5.62 -8.08 -21.32
C ARG A 332 -4.95 -9.14 -22.20
N ASP A 333 -3.90 -8.78 -22.90
CA ASP A 333 -3.10 -9.66 -23.76
C ASP A 333 -1.83 -10.15 -23.06
N ASP A 334 -1.71 -9.87 -21.75
CA ASP A 334 -0.56 -10.13 -20.89
C ASP A 334 0.72 -9.39 -21.31
N ASN A 335 0.63 -8.28 -22.06
CA ASN A 335 1.77 -7.41 -22.23
C ASN A 335 2.02 -6.60 -20.96
N ILE A 336 3.28 -6.40 -20.65
CA ILE A 336 3.73 -5.68 -19.46
C ILE A 336 4.04 -4.25 -19.85
N TRP A 337 3.38 -3.31 -19.24
CA TRP A 337 3.53 -1.89 -19.49
C TRP A 337 4.12 -1.18 -18.28
N PHE A 338 5.16 -0.39 -18.49
CA PHE A 338 5.74 0.45 -17.46
C PHE A 338 6.41 1.68 -18.05
N PRO A 339 6.28 2.86 -17.41
CA PRO A 339 7.00 4.05 -17.78
C PRO A 339 8.43 3.99 -17.22
N ARG A 340 9.42 4.36 -18.04
CA ARG A 340 10.82 4.47 -17.61
C ARG A 340 11.48 5.71 -18.20
N ARG A 341 12.55 6.17 -17.59
CA ARG A 341 13.35 7.25 -18.14
C ARG A 341 14.38 6.72 -19.13
N ILE A 342 14.52 7.40 -20.26
CA ILE A 342 15.57 7.16 -21.24
C ILE A 342 16.32 8.47 -21.48
N ALA A 343 17.64 8.41 -21.51
CA ALA A 343 18.48 9.56 -21.83
C ALA A 343 18.14 10.16 -23.19
N GLY A 344 17.98 11.47 -23.24
CA GLY A 344 17.63 12.20 -24.46
C GLY A 344 16.16 12.13 -24.88
N ALA A 345 15.40 11.12 -24.41
CA ALA A 345 13.96 10.96 -24.72
C ALA A 345 13.04 11.28 -23.52
N GLY A 346 13.60 11.49 -22.32
CA GLY A 346 12.82 11.74 -21.12
C GLY A 346 12.11 10.49 -20.60
N ILE A 347 10.84 10.61 -20.19
CA ILE A 347 10.04 9.46 -19.77
C ILE A 347 9.32 8.87 -20.98
N VAL A 348 9.50 7.57 -21.19
CA VAL A 348 8.85 6.80 -22.25
C VAL A 348 7.97 5.72 -21.62
N LEU A 349 6.88 5.39 -22.29
CA LEU A 349 6.08 4.23 -21.96
C LEU A 349 6.66 3.00 -22.67
N THR A 350 7.00 1.98 -21.91
CA THR A 350 7.62 0.74 -22.40
C THR A 350 6.60 -0.37 -22.36
N ARG A 351 6.51 -1.14 -23.47
CA ARG A 351 5.82 -2.41 -23.54
C ARG A 351 6.84 -3.54 -23.63
N PHE A 352 6.68 -4.55 -22.81
CA PHE A 352 7.37 -5.83 -22.91
C PHE A 352 6.35 -6.93 -23.21
N ASN A 353 6.61 -7.72 -24.25
CA ASN A 353 5.82 -8.90 -24.57
C ASN A 353 6.49 -10.14 -23.98
N PRO A 354 5.90 -10.79 -22.96
CA PRO A 354 6.54 -11.95 -22.29
C PRO A 354 6.71 -13.19 -23.18
N LYS A 355 5.96 -13.28 -24.29
CA LYS A 355 6.00 -14.45 -25.20
C LYS A 355 7.15 -14.36 -26.21
N THR A 356 7.50 -13.14 -26.62
CA THR A 356 8.56 -12.88 -27.63
C THR A 356 9.79 -12.23 -27.02
N GLU A 357 9.68 -11.75 -25.77
CA GLU A 357 10.66 -10.92 -25.06
C GLU A 357 10.99 -9.60 -25.79
N GLU A 358 10.11 -9.18 -26.68
CA GLU A 358 10.27 -7.93 -27.43
C GLU A 358 9.93 -6.72 -26.56
N VAL A 359 10.80 -5.70 -26.61
CA VAL A 359 10.61 -4.41 -25.95
C VAL A 359 10.29 -3.35 -26.99
N SER A 360 9.20 -2.62 -26.79
CA SER A 360 8.80 -1.49 -27.63
C SER A 360 8.56 -0.25 -26.75
N THR A 361 8.75 0.96 -27.28
CA THR A 361 8.61 2.21 -26.52
C THR A 361 7.76 3.23 -27.23
N ILE A 362 7.09 4.08 -26.44
CA ILE A 362 6.33 5.25 -26.89
C ILE A 362 6.88 6.47 -26.15
N GLU A 363 7.32 7.47 -26.90
CA GLU A 363 7.86 8.72 -26.37
C GLU A 363 6.74 9.74 -26.05
N GLY A 364 7.08 10.80 -25.30
CA GLY A 364 6.20 11.94 -25.07
C GLY A 364 5.12 11.73 -24.01
N VAL A 365 5.27 10.76 -23.11
CA VAL A 365 4.26 10.49 -22.08
C VAL A 365 4.40 11.33 -20.80
N GLY A 366 5.59 11.82 -20.48
CA GLY A 366 5.82 12.83 -19.43
C GLY A 366 5.62 12.42 -17.98
N THR A 367 5.24 11.17 -17.66
CA THR A 367 4.96 10.69 -16.30
C THR A 367 5.44 9.27 -16.05
N GLN A 368 5.68 8.95 -14.79
CA GLN A 368 6.05 7.59 -14.34
C GLN A 368 4.85 6.75 -13.85
N PHE A 369 3.61 7.19 -14.08
CA PHE A 369 2.39 6.50 -13.67
C PHE A 369 1.42 6.37 -14.83
N MET A 370 0.66 5.28 -14.83
CA MET A 370 -0.28 4.97 -15.89
C MET A 370 -1.53 4.25 -15.39
N ALA A 371 -2.55 4.23 -16.24
CA ALA A 371 -3.75 3.41 -16.05
C ALA A 371 -4.18 2.77 -17.37
N LEU A 372 -4.74 1.57 -17.29
CA LEU A 372 -5.43 0.93 -18.39
C LEU A 372 -6.90 1.39 -18.39
N GLY A 373 -7.30 2.07 -19.46
CA GLY A 373 -8.69 2.49 -19.66
C GLY A 373 -9.60 1.34 -20.10
N PRO A 374 -10.90 1.44 -19.84
CA PRO A 374 -11.88 0.39 -20.20
C PRO A 374 -11.98 0.14 -21.71
N GLU A 375 -11.69 1.15 -22.53
CA GLU A 375 -11.66 1.10 -23.98
C GLU A 375 -10.36 0.47 -24.55
N GLY A 376 -9.47 -0.03 -23.68
CA GLY A 376 -8.18 -0.59 -24.07
C GLY A 376 -7.12 0.45 -24.44
N LYS A 377 -7.35 1.72 -24.09
CA LYS A 377 -6.34 2.78 -24.17
C LYS A 377 -5.51 2.81 -22.90
N ILE A 378 -4.34 3.41 -23.01
CA ILE A 378 -3.45 3.63 -21.88
C ILE A 378 -3.44 5.12 -21.57
N TRP A 379 -3.56 5.45 -20.30
CA TRP A 379 -3.43 6.80 -19.78
C TRP A 379 -2.13 6.91 -19.00
N ALA A 380 -1.18 7.63 -19.54
CA ALA A 380 0.07 7.99 -18.85
C ALA A 380 -0.07 9.43 -18.34
N GLY A 381 -0.48 9.60 -17.08
CA GLY A 381 -0.95 10.88 -16.59
C GLY A 381 -2.15 11.38 -17.39
N TRP A 382 -2.01 12.54 -18.01
CA TRP A 382 -3.03 13.14 -18.87
C TRP A 382 -2.82 12.84 -20.37
N THR A 383 -1.90 11.93 -20.70
CA THR A 383 -1.61 11.55 -22.09
C THR A 383 -2.29 10.22 -22.42
N ARG A 384 -3.18 10.25 -23.41
CA ARG A 384 -3.85 9.05 -23.94
C ARG A 384 -3.03 8.42 -25.04
N VAL A 385 -2.81 7.14 -24.93
CA VAL A 385 -1.96 6.33 -25.83
C VAL A 385 -2.79 5.19 -26.40
N ASP A 386 -2.63 4.92 -27.70
CA ASP A 386 -3.15 3.72 -28.33
C ASP A 386 -2.08 2.60 -28.33
N PRO A 387 -2.28 1.53 -27.55
CA PRO A 387 -1.33 0.43 -27.48
C PRO A 387 -1.24 -0.40 -28.77
N LYS A 388 -2.24 -0.33 -29.66
CA LYS A 388 -2.25 -1.06 -30.94
C LYS A 388 -1.38 -0.37 -32.00
N THR A 389 -1.50 0.95 -32.09
CA THR A 389 -0.71 1.74 -33.03
C THR A 389 0.62 2.21 -32.46
N MET A 390 0.84 2.02 -31.15
CA MET A 390 2.02 2.49 -30.41
C MET A 390 2.22 4.00 -30.52
N LYS A 391 1.14 4.79 -30.44
CA LYS A 391 1.18 6.24 -30.63
C LYS A 391 0.42 6.98 -29.53
N VAL A 392 0.91 8.17 -29.21
CA VAL A 392 0.15 9.18 -28.45
C VAL A 392 -1.01 9.67 -29.32
N GLU A 393 -2.23 9.58 -28.83
CA GLU A 393 -3.43 10.08 -29.51
C GLU A 393 -3.76 11.52 -29.11
N ALA A 394 -3.61 11.83 -27.83
CA ALA A 394 -3.92 13.14 -27.28
C ALA A 394 -3.17 13.38 -25.97
N THR A 395 -2.79 14.62 -25.71
CA THR A 395 -2.30 15.08 -24.43
C THR A 395 -3.22 16.20 -23.94
N TYR A 396 -3.73 16.03 -22.76
CA TYR A 396 -4.62 16.98 -22.08
C TYR A 396 -3.83 17.75 -21.01
N GLY A 397 -4.38 18.87 -20.56
CA GLY A 397 -3.79 19.66 -19.49
C GLY A 397 -4.90 20.41 -18.76
N TRP A 398 -4.83 20.41 -17.45
CA TRP A 398 -5.75 21.17 -16.62
C TRP A 398 -5.33 22.62 -16.44
N GLU A 399 -4.07 22.95 -16.74
CA GLU A 399 -3.46 24.28 -16.56
C GLU A 399 -4.11 25.35 -17.44
N LYS A 400 -4.76 24.93 -18.51
CA LYS A 400 -5.50 25.82 -19.41
C LYS A 400 -6.99 25.94 -19.06
N SER A 401 -7.43 25.27 -17.99
CA SER A 401 -8.82 25.35 -17.54
C SER A 401 -9.15 26.77 -17.07
N PRO A 402 -10.28 27.37 -17.49
CA PRO A 402 -10.68 28.70 -17.04
C PRO A 402 -11.09 28.74 -15.55
N ASN A 403 -11.31 27.59 -14.93
CA ASN A 403 -11.87 27.44 -13.59
C ASN A 403 -10.89 26.74 -12.62
N ILE A 404 -9.58 27.02 -12.75
CA ILE A 404 -8.60 26.49 -11.79
C ILE A 404 -8.84 27.18 -10.44
N PRO A 405 -9.11 26.43 -9.35
CA PRO A 405 -9.25 27.00 -8.03
C PRO A 405 -7.96 27.70 -7.59
N PRO A 406 -8.03 28.76 -6.76
CA PRO A 406 -6.82 29.37 -6.22
C PRO A 406 -6.12 28.43 -5.25
N GLY A 407 -4.78 28.42 -5.26
CA GLY A 407 -3.97 27.65 -4.31
C GLY A 407 -2.79 26.91 -4.96
N PRO A 408 -2.02 26.21 -4.14
CA PRO A 408 -0.90 25.43 -4.65
C PRO A 408 -1.41 24.13 -5.28
N HIS A 409 -1.48 24.08 -6.60
CA HIS A 409 -1.73 22.86 -7.34
C HIS A 409 -0.40 22.17 -7.64
N ARG A 410 -0.34 20.89 -7.38
CA ARG A 410 0.82 20.10 -7.69
C ARG A 410 0.52 19.19 -8.88
N GLN A 411 1.22 19.44 -9.98
CA GLN A 411 1.16 18.64 -11.20
C GLN A 411 1.70 17.19 -11.05
N TYR A 412 1.92 16.75 -9.85
CA TYR A 412 2.41 15.40 -9.65
C TYR A 412 1.24 14.43 -9.71
N VAL A 413 1.01 13.89 -10.89
CA VAL A 413 0.03 12.83 -11.11
C VAL A 413 0.63 11.53 -10.61
N ASP A 414 0.59 11.31 -9.29
CA ASP A 414 1.03 10.06 -8.65
C ASP A 414 0.16 8.88 -9.07
N LEU A 415 -0.96 9.14 -9.68
CA LEU A 415 -1.88 8.14 -10.18
C LEU A 415 -2.87 8.78 -11.13
N THR A 416 -3.12 8.13 -12.24
CA THR A 416 -4.31 8.35 -13.06
C THR A 416 -5.21 7.15 -12.91
N VAL A 417 -6.50 7.36 -12.75
CA VAL A 417 -7.54 6.33 -12.83
C VAL A 417 -8.57 6.74 -13.88
N VAL A 418 -9.23 5.79 -14.51
CA VAL A 418 -10.13 6.05 -15.64
C VAL A 418 -11.51 5.47 -15.33
N ASN A 419 -12.57 6.27 -15.53
CA ASN A 419 -13.93 5.79 -15.36
C ASN A 419 -14.45 5.02 -16.60
N SER A 420 -15.64 4.45 -16.51
CA SER A 420 -16.25 3.66 -17.60
C SER A 420 -16.49 4.45 -18.89
N LYS A 421 -16.50 5.79 -18.84
CA LYS A 421 -16.63 6.69 -20.00
C LYS A 421 -15.29 7.03 -20.65
N GLY A 422 -14.16 6.50 -20.15
CA GLY A 422 -12.83 6.81 -20.64
C GLY A 422 -12.27 8.14 -20.12
N ASN A 423 -12.89 8.79 -19.15
CA ASN A 423 -12.41 10.02 -18.57
C ASN A 423 -11.36 9.75 -17.48
N PRO A 424 -10.18 10.39 -17.53
CA PRO A 424 -9.15 10.25 -16.52
C PRO A 424 -9.42 11.14 -15.30
N TYR A 425 -9.05 10.62 -14.13
CA TYR A 425 -9.07 11.33 -12.85
C TYR A 425 -7.73 11.16 -12.14
N ALA A 426 -7.32 12.18 -11.39
CA ALA A 426 -6.12 12.14 -10.58
C ALA A 426 -6.27 12.95 -9.29
N PRO A 427 -5.55 12.58 -8.21
CA PRO A 427 -5.50 13.38 -7.00
C PRO A 427 -4.52 14.54 -7.16
N ASP A 428 -4.92 15.72 -6.71
CA ASP A 428 -4.05 16.88 -6.53
C ASP A 428 -3.59 16.94 -5.07
N ILE A 429 -2.41 16.45 -4.82
CA ILE A 429 -1.87 16.36 -3.46
C ILE A 429 -1.51 17.72 -2.84
N GLY A 430 -1.27 18.76 -3.65
CA GLY A 430 -0.96 20.10 -3.17
C GLY A 430 -2.21 20.89 -2.78
N GLY A 431 -3.24 20.83 -3.61
CA GLY A 431 -4.48 21.57 -3.41
C GLY A 431 -5.57 20.82 -2.67
N SER A 432 -5.41 19.52 -2.47
CA SER A 432 -6.44 18.62 -1.92
C SER A 432 -7.71 18.60 -2.78
N TYR A 433 -7.52 18.39 -4.08
CA TYR A 433 -8.60 18.20 -5.05
C TYR A 433 -8.53 16.82 -5.70
N ILE A 434 -9.66 16.36 -6.20
CA ILE A 434 -9.71 15.40 -7.29
C ILE A 434 -9.88 16.19 -8.57
N ILE A 435 -9.01 15.94 -9.57
CA ILE A 435 -9.07 16.56 -10.89
C ILE A 435 -9.57 15.50 -11.87
N GLY A 436 -10.56 15.83 -12.69
CA GLY A 436 -11.03 14.99 -13.78
C GLY A 436 -10.99 15.76 -15.10
N ILE A 437 -10.69 15.07 -16.20
CA ILE A 437 -10.73 15.65 -17.54
C ILE A 437 -11.77 14.90 -18.36
N ASP A 438 -12.66 15.65 -18.99
CA ASP A 438 -13.54 15.12 -20.03
C ASP A 438 -12.70 14.82 -21.30
N ALA A 439 -12.56 13.55 -21.63
CA ALA A 439 -11.70 13.12 -22.74
C ALA A 439 -12.23 13.51 -24.13
N MET A 440 -13.48 13.94 -24.26
CA MET A 440 -14.06 14.43 -25.53
C MET A 440 -13.81 15.92 -25.73
N THR A 441 -13.95 16.72 -24.67
CA THR A 441 -13.86 18.18 -24.74
C THR A 441 -12.52 18.73 -24.30
N GLY A 442 -11.72 17.94 -23.56
CA GLY A 442 -10.48 18.35 -22.94
C GLY A 442 -10.66 19.27 -21.73
N GLN A 443 -11.88 19.49 -21.28
CA GLN A 443 -12.14 20.36 -20.13
C GLN A 443 -11.84 19.66 -18.82
N ALA A 444 -11.09 20.36 -17.96
CA ALA A 444 -10.81 19.90 -16.61
C ALA A 444 -11.84 20.43 -15.61
N LYS A 445 -12.16 19.63 -14.62
CA LYS A 445 -12.99 19.98 -13.47
C LYS A 445 -12.29 19.58 -12.16
N PHE A 446 -12.52 20.37 -11.14
CA PHE A 446 -11.89 20.23 -9.82
C PHE A 446 -12.95 20.03 -8.76
N TRP A 447 -12.77 19.05 -7.90
CA TRP A 447 -13.64 18.81 -6.75
C TRP A 447 -12.81 18.81 -5.47
N GLN A 448 -13.12 19.77 -4.58
CA GLN A 448 -12.43 19.90 -3.30
C GLN A 448 -12.73 18.68 -2.43
N VAL A 449 -11.68 18.01 -1.96
CA VAL A 449 -11.82 16.96 -0.92
C VAL A 449 -12.33 17.63 0.36
N PRO A 450 -13.35 17.08 1.04
CA PRO A 450 -13.97 17.73 2.20
C PRO A 450 -13.01 17.98 3.35
N THR A 451 -12.06 17.06 3.58
CA THR A 451 -11.01 17.23 4.59
C THR A 451 -9.95 18.23 4.11
N PRO A 452 -9.79 19.38 4.78
CA PRO A 452 -8.77 20.36 4.41
C PRO A 452 -7.35 19.78 4.50
N ARG A 453 -6.52 20.12 3.53
CA ARG A 453 -5.12 19.64 3.47
C ARG A 453 -5.00 18.13 3.59
N SER A 454 -5.92 17.37 2.97
CA SER A 454 -5.96 15.92 3.04
C SER A 454 -4.81 15.23 2.30
N SER A 455 -4.16 15.92 1.35
CA SER A 455 -3.11 15.37 0.49
C SER A 455 -3.54 14.04 -0.13
N PRO A 456 -4.58 14.03 -1.02
CA PRO A 456 -5.11 12.80 -1.59
C PRO A 456 -4.03 12.09 -2.42
N ARG A 457 -3.91 10.78 -2.23
CA ARG A 457 -2.87 9.95 -2.84
C ARG A 457 -3.46 8.76 -3.59
N ARG A 458 -2.64 7.75 -3.76
CA ARG A 458 -2.90 6.58 -4.63
C ARG A 458 -4.18 5.85 -4.28
N GLY A 459 -4.89 5.43 -5.32
CA GLY A 459 -6.16 4.74 -5.22
C GLY A 459 -6.54 3.99 -6.48
N ARG A 460 -7.80 3.60 -6.56
CA ARG A 460 -8.35 2.83 -7.69
C ARG A 460 -9.76 3.30 -8.04
N MET A 461 -10.08 3.25 -9.33
CA MET A 461 -11.46 3.33 -9.81
C MET A 461 -12.11 1.96 -9.68
N ASP A 462 -13.35 1.90 -9.17
CA ASP A 462 -14.09 0.66 -9.14
C ASP A 462 -15.08 0.54 -10.34
N ALA A 463 -15.72 -0.62 -10.47
CA ALA A 463 -16.65 -0.89 -11.56
C ALA A 463 -17.94 -0.03 -11.51
N GLN A 464 -18.18 0.71 -10.43
CA GLN A 464 -19.27 1.65 -10.26
C GLN A 464 -18.86 3.11 -10.49
N ASP A 465 -17.67 3.35 -11.10
CA ASP A 465 -17.12 4.67 -11.34
C ASP A 465 -16.86 5.48 -10.06
N ARG A 466 -16.52 4.80 -8.95
CA ARG A 466 -16.13 5.44 -7.71
C ARG A 466 -14.62 5.36 -7.57
N PHE A 467 -13.99 6.51 -7.39
CA PHE A 467 -12.56 6.63 -7.15
C PHE A 467 -12.29 6.55 -5.65
N TRP A 468 -11.68 5.45 -5.22
CA TRP A 468 -11.21 5.22 -3.86
C TRP A 468 -9.79 5.72 -3.74
N PHE A 469 -9.46 6.50 -2.73
CA PHE A 469 -8.15 7.12 -2.57
C PHE A 469 -7.75 7.28 -1.10
N ALA A 470 -6.46 7.44 -0.87
CA ALA A 470 -5.92 7.72 0.45
C ALA A 470 -5.89 9.23 0.71
N GLU A 471 -6.30 9.65 1.88
CA GLU A 471 -6.10 11.01 2.40
C GLU A 471 -4.92 10.98 3.37
N TYR A 472 -3.73 11.18 2.81
CA TYR A 472 -2.46 10.91 3.51
C TYR A 472 -2.32 11.74 4.79
N THR A 473 -2.50 13.06 4.71
CA THR A 473 -2.42 13.97 5.85
C THR A 473 -3.77 14.17 6.54
N GLY A 474 -4.84 13.69 5.93
CA GLY A 474 -6.19 13.63 6.50
C GLY A 474 -6.42 12.43 7.41
N ASP A 475 -5.52 11.43 7.38
CA ASP A 475 -5.70 10.15 8.07
C ASP A 475 -7.07 9.50 7.79
N LYS A 476 -7.45 9.45 6.50
CA LYS A 476 -8.73 8.87 6.07
C LYS A 476 -8.58 8.02 4.80
N ILE A 477 -9.56 7.19 4.54
CA ILE A 477 -9.85 6.67 3.21
C ILE A 477 -10.98 7.52 2.65
N GLY A 478 -10.78 8.08 1.46
CA GLY A 478 -11.78 8.82 0.71
C GLY A 478 -12.37 8.01 -0.44
N MET A 479 -13.59 8.32 -0.81
CA MET A 479 -14.23 7.85 -2.02
C MET A 479 -14.92 9.03 -2.72
N PHE A 480 -14.70 9.16 -4.03
CA PHE A 480 -15.35 10.11 -4.89
C PHE A 480 -16.18 9.38 -5.95
N ASP A 481 -17.49 9.54 -5.92
CA ASP A 481 -18.39 9.01 -6.97
C ASP A 481 -18.40 9.97 -8.16
N THR A 482 -17.81 9.57 -9.29
CA THR A 482 -17.68 10.42 -10.48
C THR A 482 -18.99 10.68 -11.19
N ARG A 483 -20.06 9.93 -10.88
CA ARG A 483 -21.41 10.10 -11.47
C ARG A 483 -22.24 11.11 -10.71
N THR A 484 -22.15 11.08 -9.39
CA THR A 484 -22.92 11.97 -8.49
C THR A 484 -22.10 13.14 -8.00
N GLU A 485 -20.78 13.12 -8.22
CA GLU A 485 -19.80 14.12 -7.77
C GLU A 485 -19.80 14.31 -6.24
N LYS A 486 -20.06 13.23 -5.50
CA LYS A 486 -20.11 13.24 -4.03
C LYS A 486 -18.94 12.49 -3.43
N PHE A 487 -18.48 13.01 -2.29
CA PHE A 487 -17.47 12.37 -1.46
C PHE A 487 -18.09 11.60 -0.31
N GLN A 488 -17.35 10.57 0.11
CA GLN A 488 -17.52 9.90 1.39
C GLN A 488 -16.13 9.63 1.99
N GLU A 489 -15.99 9.79 3.31
CA GLU A 489 -14.72 9.68 4.00
C GLU A 489 -14.84 8.79 5.24
N TRP A 490 -13.82 7.98 5.52
CA TRP A 490 -13.73 7.11 6.71
C TRP A 490 -12.42 7.38 7.44
N PRO A 491 -12.48 7.83 8.71
CA PRO A 491 -11.27 8.13 9.47
C PRO A 491 -10.53 6.85 9.86
N MET A 492 -9.20 6.93 9.89
CA MET A 492 -8.36 5.89 10.47
C MET A 492 -8.54 5.81 11.99
N LEU A 493 -8.18 4.67 12.58
CA LEU A 493 -8.31 4.47 14.03
C LEU A 493 -7.41 5.42 14.83
N ARG A 494 -6.36 5.96 14.22
CA ARG A 494 -5.36 6.80 14.89
C ARG A 494 -4.82 7.88 13.97
N LYS A 495 -4.51 9.03 14.55
CA LYS A 495 -3.74 10.08 13.89
C LYS A 495 -2.34 9.56 13.53
N TYR A 496 -1.78 10.08 12.46
CA TYR A 496 -0.48 9.70 11.90
C TYR A 496 -0.41 8.29 11.28
N THR A 497 -1.55 7.67 11.02
CA THR A 497 -1.61 6.41 10.27
C THR A 497 -1.13 6.60 8.83
N THR A 498 -1.38 7.77 8.25
CA THR A 498 -0.94 8.15 6.90
C THR A 498 -1.21 7.06 5.85
N PRO A 499 -2.48 6.77 5.51
CA PRO A 499 -2.80 5.82 4.45
C PRO A 499 -2.16 6.27 3.14
N TYR A 500 -1.62 5.32 2.35
CA TYR A 500 -0.88 5.68 1.13
C TYR A 500 -1.54 5.16 -0.15
N ALA A 501 -1.75 3.86 -0.27
CA ALA A 501 -2.43 3.25 -1.40
C ALA A 501 -3.74 2.61 -0.94
N VAL A 502 -4.81 2.84 -1.71
CA VAL A 502 -6.14 2.29 -1.44
C VAL A 502 -6.58 1.43 -2.61
N SER A 503 -7.10 0.24 -2.34
CA SER A 503 -7.66 -0.66 -3.34
C SER A 503 -9.06 -0.24 -3.78
N ALA A 504 -9.53 -0.75 -4.91
CA ALA A 504 -10.97 -0.86 -5.15
C ALA A 504 -11.58 -1.88 -4.15
N PRO A 505 -12.91 -1.84 -3.92
CA PRO A 505 -13.58 -2.86 -3.12
C PRO A 505 -13.35 -4.28 -3.67
N ASP A 506 -13.08 -5.21 -2.78
CA ASP A 506 -13.04 -6.63 -3.11
C ASP A 506 -14.45 -7.19 -3.38
N ARG A 507 -14.53 -8.47 -3.71
CA ARG A 507 -15.82 -9.18 -3.97
C ARG A 507 -16.80 -9.17 -2.78
N ASN A 508 -16.30 -8.93 -1.56
CA ASN A 508 -17.11 -8.82 -0.35
C ASN A 508 -17.47 -7.34 -0.05
N GLY A 509 -16.90 -6.41 -0.79
CA GLY A 509 -17.09 -4.97 -0.65
C GLY A 509 -16.12 -4.32 0.33
N TYR A 510 -15.09 -5.03 0.81
CA TYR A 510 -14.05 -4.45 1.67
C TYR A 510 -13.00 -3.71 0.85
N VAL A 511 -12.49 -2.63 1.43
CA VAL A 511 -11.45 -1.79 0.84
C VAL A 511 -10.18 -1.93 1.69
N TYR A 512 -9.04 -2.04 1.03
CA TYR A 512 -7.75 -2.18 1.71
C TYR A 512 -6.90 -0.93 1.51
N ALA A 513 -6.16 -0.56 2.56
CA ALA A 513 -5.20 0.53 2.50
C ALA A 513 -3.86 0.13 3.12
N THR A 514 -2.76 0.62 2.52
CA THR A 514 -1.43 0.52 3.09
C THR A 514 -1.14 1.74 3.98
N SER A 515 -0.26 1.57 4.94
CA SER A 515 0.27 2.67 5.76
C SER A 515 1.78 2.51 5.87
N ASN A 516 2.52 3.56 5.58
CA ASN A 516 3.97 3.56 5.71
C ASN A 516 4.46 3.93 7.13
N MET A 517 3.53 4.19 8.05
CA MET A 517 3.82 4.53 9.45
C MET A 517 3.51 3.39 10.41
N SER A 518 2.39 2.68 10.20
CA SER A 518 1.87 1.73 11.20
C SER A 518 2.35 0.30 11.03
N GLU A 519 2.95 -0.04 9.88
CA GLU A 519 3.34 -1.41 9.51
C GLU A 519 2.15 -2.39 9.58
N ARG A 520 0.99 -1.88 9.17
CA ARG A 520 -0.26 -2.64 9.08
C ARG A 520 -0.91 -2.49 7.72
N LEU A 521 -1.53 -3.56 7.29
CA LEU A 521 -2.52 -3.52 6.22
C LEU A 521 -3.88 -3.25 6.85
N ILE A 522 -4.57 -2.24 6.36
CA ILE A 522 -5.85 -1.79 6.87
C ILE A 522 -6.94 -2.34 5.98
N ARG A 523 -8.00 -2.93 6.56
CA ARG A 523 -9.22 -3.31 5.87
C ARG A 523 -10.38 -2.48 6.41
N LEU A 524 -11.09 -1.79 5.54
CA LEU A 524 -12.29 -1.02 5.81
C LEU A 524 -13.52 -1.77 5.31
N ASP A 525 -14.55 -1.86 6.13
CA ASP A 525 -15.92 -2.12 5.66
C ASP A 525 -16.62 -0.78 5.40
N PRO A 526 -16.82 -0.36 4.15
CA PRO A 526 -17.42 0.94 3.86
C PRO A 526 -18.88 1.08 4.31
N LYS A 527 -19.58 -0.03 4.52
CA LYS A 527 -20.99 -0.03 4.94
C LYS A 527 -21.15 0.30 6.42
N THR A 528 -20.24 -0.19 7.24
CA THR A 528 -20.30 -0.04 8.70
C THR A 528 -19.28 0.95 9.24
N GLY A 529 -18.23 1.28 8.46
CA GLY A 529 -17.08 2.05 8.89
C GLY A 529 -16.09 1.24 9.75
N ALA A 530 -16.31 -0.08 9.90
CA ALA A 530 -15.45 -0.93 10.72
C ALA A 530 -14.07 -1.11 10.07
N ILE A 531 -13.03 -0.99 10.87
CA ILE A 531 -11.64 -1.15 10.45
C ILE A 531 -11.01 -2.36 11.15
N VAL A 532 -10.30 -3.18 10.37
CA VAL A 532 -9.43 -4.25 10.83
C VAL A 532 -8.01 -3.94 10.40
N GLU A 533 -7.04 -4.06 11.31
CA GLU A 533 -5.62 -3.80 11.05
C GLU A 533 -4.83 -5.12 11.16
N TYR A 534 -4.35 -5.65 10.04
CA TYR A 534 -3.48 -6.83 9.99
C TYR A 534 -2.03 -6.42 10.20
N GLN A 535 -1.36 -6.99 11.21
CA GLN A 535 0.05 -6.71 11.49
C GLN A 535 0.95 -7.37 10.45
N ILE A 536 1.76 -6.57 9.78
CA ILE A 536 2.79 -7.08 8.86
C ILE A 536 4.00 -7.57 9.67
N PRO A 537 4.60 -8.72 9.30
CA PRO A 537 5.69 -9.33 10.07
C PRO A 537 6.98 -8.50 10.17
N THR A 538 7.21 -7.60 9.24
CA THR A 538 8.43 -6.79 9.11
C THR A 538 8.09 -5.30 8.99
N GLU A 539 9.11 -4.44 8.99
CA GLU A 539 8.95 -3.07 8.50
C GLU A 539 8.20 -3.07 7.18
N PHE A 540 7.30 -2.13 6.99
CA PHE A 540 6.39 -2.16 5.86
C PHE A 540 6.22 -0.79 5.21
N ASP A 541 6.36 -0.79 3.90
CA ASP A 541 5.96 0.32 3.03
C ASP A 541 5.58 -0.24 1.66
N SER A 542 4.35 -0.05 1.23
CA SER A 542 3.87 -0.50 -0.08
C SER A 542 3.05 0.58 -0.77
N LYS A 543 3.27 0.69 -2.07
CA LYS A 543 2.71 1.76 -2.90
C LYS A 543 1.52 1.29 -3.74
N LYS A 544 1.28 -0.02 -3.85
CA LYS A 544 0.20 -0.60 -4.65
C LYS A 544 -0.32 -1.87 -3.98
N ILE A 545 -1.64 -2.08 -4.08
CA ILE A 545 -2.32 -3.33 -3.73
C ILE A 545 -2.89 -3.91 -5.01
N ALA A 546 -2.54 -5.14 -5.34
CA ALA A 546 -3.10 -5.91 -6.44
C ALA A 546 -3.88 -7.11 -5.93
N TYR A 547 -4.97 -7.45 -6.60
CA TYR A 547 -5.74 -8.67 -6.34
C TYR A 547 -5.26 -9.79 -7.24
N ASP A 548 -5.12 -10.99 -6.69
CA ASP A 548 -4.82 -12.18 -7.46
C ASP A 548 -6.06 -12.59 -8.29
N PRO A 549 -5.99 -12.58 -9.63
CA PRO A 549 -7.15 -12.90 -10.47
C PRO A 549 -7.44 -14.40 -10.54
N THR A 550 -6.49 -15.25 -10.13
CA THR A 550 -6.52 -16.70 -10.34
C THR A 550 -7.04 -17.48 -9.15
N THR A 551 -7.11 -16.86 -7.97
CA THR A 551 -7.50 -17.56 -6.74
C THR A 551 -8.97 -17.36 -6.39
N SER A 552 -9.65 -18.44 -5.98
CA SER A 552 -11.00 -18.37 -5.45
C SER A 552 -11.06 -17.74 -4.05
N ARG A 553 -9.99 -17.83 -3.28
CA ARG A 553 -9.81 -17.10 -2.01
C ARG A 553 -9.29 -15.71 -2.30
N LEU A 554 -9.77 -14.72 -1.54
CA LEU A 554 -9.21 -13.37 -1.61
C LEU A 554 -7.72 -13.42 -1.30
N THR A 555 -6.92 -12.96 -2.23
CA THR A 555 -5.47 -12.90 -2.12
C THR A 555 -5.01 -11.53 -2.60
N LEU A 556 -4.24 -10.86 -1.77
CA LEU A 556 -3.66 -9.56 -2.03
C LEU A 556 -2.15 -9.72 -2.27
N TRP A 557 -1.65 -8.99 -3.26
CA TRP A 557 -0.24 -8.94 -3.56
C TRP A 557 0.29 -7.51 -3.43
N MET A 558 1.45 -7.37 -2.82
CA MET A 558 2.12 -6.09 -2.59
C MET A 558 3.63 -6.27 -2.64
N VAL A 559 4.36 -5.21 -2.96
CA VAL A 559 5.80 -5.15 -2.74
C VAL A 559 6.08 -4.36 -1.47
N ASN A 560 7.16 -4.69 -0.80
CA ASN A 560 7.65 -3.94 0.35
C ASN A 560 8.95 -3.24 -0.02
N THR A 561 8.87 -1.94 -0.26
CA THR A 561 10.01 -1.12 -0.70
C THR A 561 11.13 -1.01 0.33
N ARG A 562 10.84 -1.22 1.63
CA ARG A 562 11.85 -1.12 2.69
C ARG A 562 12.72 -2.36 2.84
N THR A 563 12.18 -3.53 2.55
CA THR A 563 12.81 -4.81 2.88
C THR A 563 13.10 -5.69 1.68
N ALA A 564 12.96 -5.16 0.45
CA ALA A 564 13.13 -5.92 -0.79
C ALA A 564 12.37 -7.25 -0.75
N ARG A 565 11.05 -7.19 -0.49
CA ARG A 565 10.18 -8.36 -0.41
C ARG A 565 8.92 -8.18 -1.23
N MET A 566 8.48 -9.27 -1.80
CA MET A 566 7.13 -9.40 -2.32
C MET A 566 6.24 -10.07 -1.27
N MET A 567 5.00 -9.62 -1.12
CA MET A 567 4.11 -10.11 -0.08
C MET A 567 2.80 -10.61 -0.64
N LYS A 568 2.39 -11.76 -0.17
CA LYS A 568 1.07 -12.35 -0.32
C LYS A 568 0.31 -12.22 1.00
N VAL A 569 -0.89 -11.67 0.96
CA VAL A 569 -1.76 -11.55 2.14
C VAL A 569 -3.09 -12.23 1.85
N GLU A 570 -3.47 -13.17 2.69
CA GLU A 570 -4.66 -14.00 2.57
C GLU A 570 -5.55 -13.81 3.82
N PRO A 571 -6.50 -12.84 3.82
CA PRO A 571 -7.51 -12.73 4.86
C PRO A 571 -8.36 -14.01 4.94
N LEU A 572 -8.73 -14.44 6.16
CA LEU A 572 -9.41 -15.73 6.42
C LEU A 572 -10.89 -15.56 6.85
N ASP A 573 -11.43 -14.35 6.74
CA ASP A 573 -12.80 -13.99 7.13
C ASP A 573 -13.66 -13.53 5.95
#